data_b77ec2f3080cdae3061f5a0baa2d0d24
#
_entry.id   b77ec2f3080cdae3061f5a0baa2d0d24
#
_cell.length_a   1.000
_cell.length_b   1.000
_cell.length_c   1.000
_cell.angle_alpha   90.00
_cell.angle_beta   90.00
_cell.angle_gamma   90.00
#
_symmetry.space_group_name_H-M   'P 1'
#
loop_
_entity.id
_entity.type
_entity.pdbx_description
1 polymer ?
#
loop_
_entity_poly.entity_id
_entity_poly.type
_entity_poly.pdbx_seq_one_letter_code
_entity_poly.pdbx_strand_id
1 'polypeptide(L)'
;MSADGDHGFTFGYMTLRGEDGSVRLAKYLTYWLRTPQGWRAAAYKRMGRPEGEVSLALMPPSLPAQRLAPNDDSSVVAGHRRTLIAAEQAFSDEAQRIGIGPAFRRNGRDDAVNGGGEAGFTIGAEAISRAVGDGSATSPVSWGADDALVASSGDLGITFGVIRPNGPPPEGRPAAFAFFTIWRRESPDEPWRYVAE
;
A
#
# COMPACT_ATOMS: atom_id res chain seq x y z
N MET A 1 -0.25 12.75 -3.23
CA MET A 1 -0.24 13.05 -4.68
C MET A 1 1.17 12.93 -5.21
N SER A 2 1.35 12.51 -6.46
CA SER A 2 2.64 12.52 -7.16
C SER A 2 3.11 13.94 -7.50
N ALA A 3 4.41 14.09 -7.81
CA ALA A 3 4.99 15.38 -8.16
C ALA A 3 4.44 15.96 -9.47
N ASP A 4 4.13 15.12 -10.47
CA ASP A 4 3.46 15.50 -11.70
C ASP A 4 1.95 15.80 -11.52
N GLY A 5 1.37 15.38 -10.41
CA GLY A 5 -0.04 15.62 -10.07
C GLY A 5 -1.03 14.66 -10.71
N ASP A 6 -0.57 13.57 -11.34
CA ASP A 6 -1.44 12.66 -12.10
C ASP A 6 -1.77 11.37 -11.34
N HIS A 7 -1.06 11.09 -10.24
CA HIS A 7 -1.34 9.98 -9.35
C HIS A 7 -1.62 10.46 -7.92
N GLY A 8 -2.43 9.71 -7.19
CA GLY A 8 -2.72 10.00 -5.79
C GLY A 8 -3.35 8.81 -5.06
N PHE A 9 -3.50 8.93 -3.76
CA PHE A 9 -4.25 7.94 -2.98
C PHE A 9 -5.06 8.60 -1.89
N THR A 10 -6.11 7.92 -1.46
CA THR A 10 -6.95 8.30 -0.34
C THR A 10 -7.26 7.07 0.50
N PHE A 11 -7.42 7.28 1.79
CA PHE A 11 -7.86 6.25 2.73
C PHE A 11 -8.80 6.86 3.77
N GLY A 12 -9.58 6.03 4.44
CA GLY A 12 -10.52 6.51 5.44
C GLY A 12 -11.45 5.42 5.95
N TYR A 13 -12.43 5.86 6.69
CA TYR A 13 -13.45 5.00 7.29
C TYR A 13 -14.76 5.08 6.51
N MET A 14 -15.48 3.98 6.51
CA MET A 14 -16.82 3.90 5.91
C MET A 14 -17.76 3.05 6.77
N THR A 15 -19.03 3.40 6.71
CA THR A 15 -20.12 2.62 7.29
C THR A 15 -21.03 2.17 6.16
N LEU A 16 -21.18 0.86 6.02
CA LEU A 16 -22.06 0.26 5.04
C LEU A 16 -23.37 -0.11 5.71
N ARG A 17 -24.48 0.29 5.13
CA ARG A 17 -25.82 -0.05 5.59
C ARG A 17 -26.46 -0.98 4.57
N GLY A 18 -26.85 -2.17 5.01
CA GLY A 18 -27.63 -3.10 4.19
C GLY A 18 -29.10 -2.67 4.13
N GLU A 19 -29.82 -3.16 3.12
CA GLU A 19 -31.27 -2.96 2.99
C GLU A 19 -32.05 -3.61 4.16
N ASP A 20 -31.48 -4.64 4.76
CA ASP A 20 -31.98 -5.34 5.95
C ASP A 20 -31.69 -4.59 7.27
N GLY A 21 -31.16 -3.38 7.20
CA GLY A 21 -30.76 -2.56 8.36
C GLY A 21 -29.41 -2.95 8.98
N SER A 22 -28.73 -3.97 8.46
CA SER A 22 -27.40 -4.35 8.93
C SER A 22 -26.39 -3.21 8.77
N VAL A 23 -25.47 -3.11 9.72
CA VAL A 23 -24.39 -2.12 9.69
C VAL A 23 -23.05 -2.84 9.70
N ARG A 24 -22.20 -2.50 8.75
CA ARG A 24 -20.82 -3.00 8.68
C ARG A 24 -19.85 -1.85 8.66
N LEU A 25 -18.90 -1.89 9.58
CA LEU A 25 -17.81 -0.91 9.66
C LEU A 25 -16.64 -1.37 8.80
N ALA A 26 -16.05 -0.45 8.07
CA ALA A 26 -14.93 -0.75 7.21
C ALA A 26 -13.95 0.43 7.09
N LYS A 27 -12.76 0.11 6.61
CA LYS A 27 -11.74 1.03 6.11
C LYS A 27 -11.62 0.88 4.60
N TYR A 28 -11.17 1.91 3.93
CA TYR A 28 -10.86 1.84 2.50
C TYR A 28 -9.49 2.43 2.21
N LEU A 29 -8.89 1.97 1.14
CA LEU A 29 -7.71 2.53 0.50
C LEU A 29 -7.96 2.53 -1.00
N THR A 30 -7.73 3.68 -1.66
CA THR A 30 -7.94 3.84 -3.10
C THR A 30 -6.72 4.51 -3.72
N TYR A 31 -6.26 3.98 -4.82
CA TYR A 31 -5.26 4.61 -5.68
C TYR A 31 -5.94 5.21 -6.91
N TRP A 32 -5.60 6.45 -7.23
CA TRP A 32 -6.24 7.26 -8.22
C TRP A 32 -5.29 7.65 -9.34
N LEU A 33 -5.81 7.65 -10.56
CA LEU A 33 -5.16 8.20 -11.75
C LEU A 33 -5.96 9.41 -12.26
N ARG A 34 -5.26 10.44 -12.63
CA ARG A 34 -5.85 11.58 -13.33
C ARG A 34 -5.93 11.26 -14.82
N THR A 35 -7.12 11.40 -15.38
CA THR A 35 -7.40 11.21 -16.81
C THR A 35 -7.98 12.49 -17.37
N PRO A 36 -8.10 12.65 -18.72
CA PRO A 36 -8.81 13.79 -19.31
C PRO A 36 -10.26 13.96 -18.82
N GLN A 37 -10.88 12.87 -18.35
CA GLN A 37 -12.24 12.86 -17.80
C GLN A 37 -12.27 13.02 -16.28
N GLY A 38 -11.15 13.41 -15.67
CA GLY A 38 -10.99 13.58 -14.21
C GLY A 38 -10.37 12.36 -13.53
N TRP A 39 -10.43 12.35 -12.22
CA TRP A 39 -9.85 11.28 -11.40
C TRP A 39 -10.64 9.96 -11.55
N ARG A 40 -9.90 8.85 -11.69
CA ARG A 40 -10.44 7.49 -11.75
C ARG A 40 -9.72 6.59 -10.77
N ALA A 41 -10.48 5.75 -10.05
CA ALA A 41 -9.90 4.73 -9.20
C ALA A 41 -9.25 3.64 -10.07
N ALA A 42 -7.94 3.44 -9.90
CA ALA A 42 -7.18 2.37 -10.54
C ALA A 42 -7.12 1.12 -9.66
N ALA A 43 -7.07 1.30 -8.34
CA ALA A 43 -7.14 0.21 -7.38
C ALA A 43 -7.97 0.65 -6.17
N TYR A 44 -8.72 -0.29 -5.62
CA TYR A 44 -9.56 -0.07 -4.45
C TYR A 44 -9.60 -1.34 -3.59
N LYS A 45 -9.37 -1.18 -2.29
CA LYS A 45 -9.66 -2.24 -1.33
C LYS A 45 -10.52 -1.73 -0.19
N ARG A 46 -11.37 -2.61 0.29
CA ARG A 46 -12.19 -2.42 1.46
C ARG A 46 -11.81 -3.47 2.50
N MET A 47 -11.52 -3.02 3.69
CA MET A 47 -11.13 -3.86 4.81
C MET A 47 -12.20 -3.73 5.89
N GLY A 48 -12.76 -4.84 6.36
CA GLY A 48 -13.62 -4.83 7.54
C GLY A 48 -12.83 -4.32 8.75
N ARG A 49 -13.51 -3.61 9.66
CA ARG A 49 -12.91 -3.25 10.93
C ARG A 49 -13.82 -3.64 12.10
N PRO A 50 -13.27 -4.01 13.27
CA PRO A 50 -14.06 -4.18 14.47
C PRO A 50 -14.66 -2.85 14.94
N GLU A 51 -15.61 -2.92 15.84
CA GLU A 51 -16.07 -1.76 16.60
C GLU A 51 -14.92 -1.20 17.44
N GLY A 52 -14.95 0.08 17.71
CA GLY A 52 -13.95 0.78 18.48
C GLY A 52 -13.83 2.25 18.05
N GLU A 53 -13.26 3.04 18.92
CA GLU A 53 -12.99 4.44 18.65
C GLU A 53 -11.95 4.61 17.57
N VAL A 54 -12.16 5.56 16.68
CA VAL A 54 -11.23 5.95 15.63
C VAL A 54 -11.13 7.45 15.52
N SER A 55 -9.95 7.96 15.27
CA SER A 55 -9.78 9.37 14.98
C SER A 55 -10.33 9.69 13.59
N LEU A 56 -11.22 10.66 13.52
CA LEU A 56 -11.73 11.23 12.26
C LEU A 56 -10.98 12.53 11.88
N ALA A 57 -9.96 12.91 12.63
CA ALA A 57 -9.11 14.05 12.30
C ALA A 57 -8.45 13.81 10.92
N LEU A 58 -8.43 14.87 10.12
CA LEU A 58 -7.73 14.83 8.84
C LEU A 58 -6.23 14.66 9.09
N MET A 59 -5.64 13.66 8.48
CA MET A 59 -4.19 13.50 8.48
C MET A 59 -3.56 14.50 7.50
N PRO A 60 -2.33 14.99 7.79
CA PRO A 60 -1.58 15.76 6.82
C PRO A 60 -1.46 14.97 5.49
N PRO A 61 -1.66 15.64 4.35
CA PRO A 61 -1.53 14.96 3.06
C PRO A 61 -0.07 14.57 2.81
N SER A 62 0.16 13.34 2.33
CA SER A 62 1.47 12.92 1.81
C SER A 62 1.68 13.60 0.45
N LEU A 63 2.49 14.65 0.43
CA LEU A 63 2.78 15.44 -0.77
C LEU A 63 4.28 15.33 -1.12
N PRO A 64 4.62 15.46 -2.41
CA PRO A 64 6.02 15.58 -2.83
C PRO A 64 6.62 16.92 -2.36
N ALA A 65 7.94 16.95 -2.20
CA ALA A 65 8.65 18.17 -1.80
C ALA A 65 8.54 19.29 -2.85
N GLN A 66 8.37 18.93 -4.12
CA GLN A 66 8.23 19.87 -5.24
C GLN A 66 7.28 19.33 -6.30
N ARG A 67 6.74 20.23 -7.12
CA ARG A 67 5.98 19.88 -8.31
C ARG A 67 6.90 19.72 -9.50
N LEU A 68 6.63 18.72 -10.32
CA LEU A 68 7.35 18.42 -11.55
C LEU A 68 6.37 18.46 -12.73
N ALA A 69 6.86 18.76 -13.91
CA ALA A 69 6.10 18.52 -15.13
C ALA A 69 6.00 17.02 -15.40
N PRO A 70 4.90 16.54 -15.98
CA PRO A 70 4.83 15.17 -16.47
C PRO A 70 5.98 14.87 -17.45
N ASN A 71 6.49 13.65 -17.39
CA ASN A 71 7.52 13.18 -18.30
C ASN A 71 6.88 12.30 -19.39
N ASP A 72 6.99 12.73 -20.64
CA ASP A 72 6.42 12.01 -21.79
C ASP A 72 7.32 10.89 -22.32
N ASP A 73 8.55 10.73 -21.79
CA ASP A 73 9.45 9.64 -22.17
C ASP A 73 9.01 8.31 -21.53
N SER A 74 8.37 7.49 -22.35
CA SER A 74 7.88 6.18 -21.93
C SER A 74 9.01 5.24 -21.44
N SER A 75 10.25 5.43 -21.89
CA SER A 75 11.39 4.61 -21.45
C SER A 75 11.81 4.94 -20.01
N VAL A 76 11.73 6.21 -19.62
CA VAL A 76 11.95 6.69 -18.25
C VAL A 76 10.87 6.14 -17.33
N VAL A 77 9.60 6.26 -17.72
CA VAL A 77 8.46 5.73 -16.95
C VAL A 77 8.57 4.21 -16.78
N ALA A 78 8.93 3.49 -17.85
CA ALA A 78 9.19 2.04 -17.79
C ALA A 78 10.36 1.71 -16.85
N GLY A 79 11.38 2.57 -16.78
CA GLY A 79 12.46 2.49 -15.81
C GLY A 79 11.97 2.57 -14.37
N HIS A 80 11.16 3.58 -14.06
CA HIS A 80 10.55 3.74 -12.73
C HIS A 80 9.68 2.54 -12.35
N ARG A 81 8.88 2.02 -13.30
CA ARG A 81 8.05 0.84 -13.09
C ARG A 81 8.89 -0.40 -12.74
N ARG A 82 9.99 -0.64 -13.45
CA ARG A 82 10.89 -1.77 -13.14
C ARG A 82 11.49 -1.67 -11.74
N THR A 83 11.97 -0.47 -11.34
CA THR A 83 12.54 -0.27 -10.00
C THR A 83 11.50 -0.43 -8.91
N LEU A 84 10.25 -0.07 -9.16
CA LEU A 84 9.14 -0.24 -8.21
C LEU A 84 8.80 -1.72 -8.01
N ILE A 85 8.67 -2.50 -9.10
CA ILE A 85 8.45 -3.96 -9.02
C ILE A 85 9.61 -4.64 -8.28
N ALA A 86 10.84 -4.23 -8.56
CA ALA A 86 12.01 -4.76 -7.87
C ALA A 86 12.01 -4.43 -6.37
N ALA A 87 11.52 -3.25 -5.97
CA ALA A 87 11.39 -2.89 -4.56
C ALA A 87 10.35 -3.77 -3.84
N GLU A 88 9.21 -4.06 -4.47
CA GLU A 88 8.20 -4.98 -3.91
C GLU A 88 8.79 -6.38 -3.73
N GLN A 89 9.52 -6.91 -4.72
CA GLN A 89 10.15 -8.21 -4.61
C GLN A 89 11.21 -8.23 -3.51
N ALA A 90 12.06 -7.20 -3.45
CA ALA A 90 13.09 -7.09 -2.41
C ALA A 90 12.48 -7.04 -0.99
N PHE A 91 11.32 -6.41 -0.84
CA PHE A 91 10.58 -6.37 0.42
C PHE A 91 10.09 -7.77 0.82
N SER A 92 9.49 -8.52 -0.11
CA SER A 92 9.06 -9.89 0.12
C SER A 92 10.25 -10.81 0.48
N ASP A 93 11.35 -10.71 -0.27
CA ASP A 93 12.57 -11.49 -0.03
C ASP A 93 13.22 -11.15 1.32
N GLU A 94 13.18 -9.88 1.71
CA GLU A 94 13.67 -9.47 3.03
C GLU A 94 12.82 -10.05 4.15
N ALA A 95 11.49 -10.06 4.01
CA ALA A 95 10.60 -10.67 4.99
C ALA A 95 10.89 -12.18 5.18
N GLN A 96 11.29 -12.90 4.13
CA GLN A 96 11.71 -14.29 4.25
C GLN A 96 13.00 -14.46 5.06
N ARG A 97 13.87 -13.45 5.11
CA ARG A 97 15.18 -13.54 5.77
C ARG A 97 15.18 -13.04 7.22
N ILE A 98 14.37 -12.05 7.54
CA ILE A 98 14.42 -11.38 8.85
C ILE A 98 13.05 -11.29 9.56
N GLY A 99 12.01 -11.92 8.99
CA GLY A 99 10.65 -11.86 9.49
C GLY A 99 9.85 -10.67 8.95
N ILE A 100 8.52 -10.82 8.97
CA ILE A 100 7.60 -9.84 8.37
C ILE A 100 7.66 -8.48 9.07
N GLY A 101 7.63 -8.46 10.40
CA GLY A 101 7.67 -7.22 11.17
C GLY A 101 8.92 -6.37 10.88
N PRO A 102 10.15 -6.90 11.05
CA PRO A 102 11.38 -6.17 10.73
C PRO A 102 11.46 -5.70 9.26
N ALA A 103 10.94 -6.50 8.32
CA ALA A 103 10.89 -6.09 6.91
C ALA A 103 9.96 -4.89 6.69
N PHE A 104 8.78 -4.89 7.33
CA PHE A 104 7.87 -3.73 7.30
C PHE A 104 8.51 -2.47 7.87
N ARG A 105 9.24 -2.59 8.97
CA ARG A 105 9.96 -1.46 9.56
C ARG A 105 10.98 -0.85 8.60
N ARG A 106 11.76 -1.69 7.91
CA ARG A 106 12.83 -1.23 7.01
C ARG A 106 12.34 -0.62 5.72
N ASN A 107 11.23 -1.12 5.20
CA ASN A 107 10.71 -0.72 3.90
C ASN A 107 9.62 0.35 3.97
N GLY A 108 9.12 0.69 5.16
CA GLY A 108 8.08 1.69 5.35
C GLY A 108 8.61 3.10 5.57
N ARG A 109 7.72 4.06 5.36
CA ARG A 109 7.91 5.46 5.75
C ARG A 109 7.39 5.69 7.17
N ASP A 110 7.86 6.76 7.81
CA ASP A 110 7.37 7.15 9.14
C ASP A 110 5.92 7.65 9.12
N ASP A 111 5.42 8.06 7.94
CA ASP A 111 4.03 8.46 7.69
C ASP A 111 3.19 7.34 7.01
N ALA A 112 3.71 6.12 6.92
CA ALA A 112 3.00 5.00 6.31
C ALA A 112 1.71 4.66 7.05
N VAL A 113 0.70 4.20 6.31
CA VAL A 113 -0.57 3.73 6.86
C VAL A 113 -0.84 2.28 6.48
N ASN A 114 -1.29 1.49 7.45
CA ASN A 114 -1.69 0.10 7.23
C ASN A 114 -3.12 -0.11 7.73
N GLY A 115 -3.90 -0.77 6.89
CA GLY A 115 -5.30 -1.05 7.15
C GLY A 115 -5.57 -2.25 8.06
N GLY A 116 -4.57 -2.91 8.61
CA GLY A 116 -4.61 -4.10 9.47
C GLY A 116 -5.92 -4.47 10.19
N GLY A 117 -5.85 -5.36 11.16
CA GLY A 117 -7.03 -5.91 11.86
C GLY A 117 -7.67 -4.98 12.91
N GLU A 118 -7.03 -3.89 13.27
CA GLU A 118 -7.49 -2.94 14.29
C GLU A 118 -8.68 -2.09 13.83
N ALA A 119 -9.38 -1.44 14.79
CA ALA A 119 -10.48 -0.52 14.48
C ALA A 119 -9.99 0.67 13.64
N GLY A 120 -8.85 1.26 14.01
CA GLY A 120 -8.19 2.34 13.29
C GLY A 120 -7.17 1.86 12.24
N PHE A 121 -6.56 2.82 11.56
CA PHE A 121 -5.33 2.59 10.79
C PHE A 121 -4.12 2.57 11.73
N THR A 122 -3.18 1.70 11.46
CA THR A 122 -1.86 1.72 12.11
C THR A 122 -0.97 2.69 11.34
N ILE A 123 -0.33 3.63 12.05
CA ILE A 123 0.43 4.71 11.44
C ILE A 123 1.92 4.58 11.80
N GLY A 124 2.77 4.68 10.79
CA GLY A 124 4.22 4.67 10.89
C GLY A 124 4.82 3.26 10.86
N ALA A 125 5.94 3.12 10.14
CA ALA A 125 6.60 1.83 9.90
C ALA A 125 6.92 1.06 11.19
N GLU A 126 7.28 1.75 12.28
CA GLU A 126 7.56 1.11 13.56
C GLU A 126 6.31 0.48 14.20
N ALA A 127 5.17 1.21 14.19
CA ALA A 127 3.92 0.71 14.73
C ALA A 127 3.35 -0.42 13.85
N ILE A 128 3.46 -0.27 12.52
CA ILE A 128 3.04 -1.28 11.56
C ILE A 128 3.85 -2.56 11.76
N SER A 129 5.18 -2.46 11.91
CA SER A 129 6.07 -3.58 12.20
C SER A 129 5.61 -4.41 13.41
N ARG A 130 5.20 -3.73 14.49
CA ARG A 130 4.67 -4.41 15.69
C ARG A 130 3.30 -5.04 15.45
N ALA A 131 2.46 -4.40 14.65
CA ALA A 131 1.10 -4.88 14.38
C ALA A 131 1.06 -6.09 13.44
N VAL A 132 1.98 -6.15 12.46
CA VAL A 132 2.05 -7.26 11.49
C VAL A 132 3.02 -8.36 11.93
N GLY A 133 3.95 -8.05 12.82
CA GLY A 133 4.96 -8.98 13.30
C GLY A 133 4.37 -10.03 14.26
N ASP A 134 4.71 -11.28 14.04
CA ASP A 134 4.34 -12.42 14.88
C ASP A 134 5.52 -12.94 15.73
N GLY A 135 6.67 -12.25 15.67
CA GLY A 135 7.91 -12.65 16.33
C GLY A 135 8.69 -13.74 15.61
N SER A 136 8.20 -14.25 14.48
CA SER A 136 8.90 -15.26 13.69
C SER A 136 10.13 -14.71 12.99
N ALA A 137 11.18 -15.52 12.87
CA ALA A 137 12.41 -15.18 12.17
C ALA A 137 12.24 -15.12 10.64
N THR A 138 11.14 -15.68 10.12
CA THR A 138 10.78 -15.68 8.70
C THR A 138 9.31 -15.31 8.54
N SER A 139 8.95 -14.72 7.41
CA SER A 139 7.54 -14.42 7.13
C SER A 139 6.71 -15.69 6.93
N PRO A 140 5.47 -15.75 7.44
CA PRO A 140 4.56 -16.86 7.17
C PRO A 140 3.96 -16.82 5.75
N VAL A 141 4.16 -15.71 5.03
CA VAL A 141 3.65 -15.49 3.68
C VAL A 141 4.75 -14.96 2.78
N SER A 142 4.64 -15.24 1.49
CA SER A 142 5.43 -14.62 0.43
C SER A 142 4.52 -13.91 -0.56
N TRP A 143 5.03 -12.89 -1.23
CA TRP A 143 4.26 -12.14 -2.22
C TRP A 143 5.15 -11.65 -3.35
N GLY A 144 4.53 -11.30 -4.46
CA GLY A 144 5.19 -10.72 -5.60
C GLY A 144 4.23 -9.88 -6.41
N ALA A 145 4.75 -8.82 -7.01
CA ALA A 145 3.97 -7.97 -7.90
C ALA A 145 3.79 -8.64 -9.27
N ASP A 146 2.55 -8.73 -9.72
CA ASP A 146 2.24 -9.09 -11.10
C ASP A 146 2.50 -7.90 -12.02
N ASP A 147 2.26 -6.67 -11.52
CA ASP A 147 2.48 -5.43 -12.24
C ASP A 147 2.53 -4.21 -11.31
N ALA A 148 2.81 -3.03 -11.89
CA ALA A 148 2.84 -1.75 -11.21
C ALA A 148 2.36 -0.61 -12.11
N LEU A 149 1.77 0.43 -11.49
CA LEU A 149 1.55 1.73 -12.09
C LEU A 149 2.42 2.76 -11.38
N VAL A 150 3.03 3.65 -12.13
CA VAL A 150 3.93 4.65 -11.56
C VAL A 150 3.69 6.00 -12.23
N ALA A 151 3.73 7.07 -11.44
CA ALA A 151 3.69 8.44 -11.94
C ALA A 151 4.90 8.73 -12.83
N SER A 152 4.72 9.52 -13.87
CA SER A 152 5.79 9.87 -14.81
C SER A 152 6.95 10.61 -14.13
N SER A 153 6.67 11.29 -13.01
CA SER A 153 7.67 11.89 -12.12
C SER A 153 8.51 10.88 -11.33
N GLY A 154 8.10 9.61 -11.29
CA GLY A 154 8.82 8.53 -10.64
C GLY A 154 8.86 8.56 -9.11
N ASP A 155 8.02 9.36 -8.45
CA ASP A 155 8.01 9.55 -6.99
C ASP A 155 6.88 8.81 -6.26
N LEU A 156 5.80 8.44 -6.97
CA LEU A 156 4.64 7.73 -6.43
C LEU A 156 4.22 6.60 -7.36
N GLY A 157 3.90 5.45 -6.81
CA GLY A 157 3.40 4.32 -7.58
C GLY A 157 2.66 3.32 -6.73
N ILE A 158 2.09 2.33 -7.39
CA ILE A 158 1.39 1.19 -6.79
C ILE A 158 1.87 -0.09 -7.45
N THR A 159 2.16 -1.10 -6.65
CA THR A 159 2.31 -2.50 -7.06
C THR A 159 1.06 -3.26 -6.70
N PHE A 160 0.74 -4.27 -7.48
CA PHE A 160 -0.36 -5.19 -7.19
C PHE A 160 -0.01 -6.61 -7.63
N GLY A 161 -0.51 -7.58 -6.89
CA GLY A 161 -0.18 -8.98 -7.13
C GLY A 161 -0.84 -9.91 -6.13
N VAL A 162 -0.14 -10.98 -5.77
CA VAL A 162 -0.70 -12.06 -4.97
C VAL A 162 0.20 -12.41 -3.78
N ILE A 163 -0.43 -12.52 -2.61
CA ILE A 163 0.18 -13.07 -1.38
C ILE A 163 -0.17 -14.56 -1.30
N ARG A 164 0.80 -15.40 -0.93
CA ARG A 164 0.63 -16.83 -0.69
C ARG A 164 1.18 -17.23 0.66
N PRO A 165 0.50 -18.11 1.42
CA PRO A 165 1.10 -18.75 2.58
C PRO A 165 2.34 -19.56 2.17
N ASN A 166 3.37 -19.58 3.02
CA ASN A 166 4.57 -20.41 2.83
C ASN A 166 4.35 -21.89 3.19
N GLY A 167 3.20 -22.20 3.79
CA GLY A 167 2.75 -23.56 4.12
C GLY A 167 1.34 -23.83 3.57
N PRO A 168 0.78 -25.01 3.85
CA PRO A 168 -0.59 -25.30 3.47
C PRO A 168 -1.54 -24.28 4.10
N PRO A 169 -2.48 -23.72 3.33
CA PRO A 169 -3.44 -22.78 3.88
C PRO A 169 -4.32 -23.47 4.93
N PRO A 170 -4.73 -22.75 5.99
CA PRO A 170 -5.72 -23.27 6.92
C PRO A 170 -7.00 -23.70 6.21
N GLU A 171 -7.66 -24.72 6.73
CA GLU A 171 -8.92 -25.21 6.15
C GLU A 171 -9.95 -24.07 5.99
N GLY A 172 -10.59 -24.02 4.83
CA GLY A 172 -11.57 -22.97 4.49
C GLY A 172 -10.97 -21.59 4.17
N ARG A 173 -9.64 -21.45 4.12
CA ARG A 173 -8.99 -20.22 3.71
C ARG A 173 -8.49 -20.30 2.27
N PRO A 174 -8.52 -19.18 1.51
CA PRO A 174 -7.95 -19.15 0.17
C PRO A 174 -6.46 -19.46 0.18
N ALA A 175 -5.98 -20.15 -0.86
CA ALA A 175 -4.55 -20.41 -1.06
C ALA A 175 -3.75 -19.17 -1.51
N ALA A 176 -4.45 -18.10 -1.89
CA ALA A 176 -3.85 -16.86 -2.35
C ALA A 176 -4.78 -15.67 -2.12
N PHE A 177 -4.20 -14.49 -1.89
CA PHE A 177 -4.91 -13.24 -1.68
C PHE A 177 -4.36 -12.16 -2.60
N ALA A 178 -5.23 -11.37 -3.21
CA ALA A 178 -4.79 -10.18 -3.93
C ALA A 178 -4.31 -9.12 -2.95
N PHE A 179 -3.26 -8.41 -3.33
CA PHE A 179 -2.77 -7.25 -2.59
C PHE A 179 -2.49 -6.09 -3.54
N PHE A 180 -2.37 -4.91 -2.97
CA PHE A 180 -1.62 -3.82 -3.55
C PHE A 180 -0.95 -3.01 -2.44
N THR A 181 0.22 -2.45 -2.77
CA THR A 181 1.02 -1.59 -1.90
C THR A 181 1.29 -0.27 -2.63
N ILE A 182 1.13 0.85 -1.94
CA ILE A 182 1.44 2.18 -2.48
C ILE A 182 2.81 2.60 -1.98
N TRP A 183 3.65 3.04 -2.91
CA TRP A 183 5.05 3.35 -2.71
C TRP A 183 5.35 4.80 -3.03
N ARG A 184 6.27 5.38 -2.27
CA ARG A 184 6.79 6.73 -2.48
C ARG A 184 8.30 6.74 -2.33
N ARG A 185 8.95 7.65 -3.05
CA ARG A 185 10.33 8.08 -2.86
C ARG A 185 10.44 9.58 -3.08
N GLU A 186 11.44 10.21 -2.51
CA GLU A 186 11.61 11.67 -2.61
C GLU A 186 12.15 12.10 -3.98
N SER A 187 12.96 11.23 -4.60
CA SER A 187 13.48 11.42 -5.96
C SER A 187 13.73 10.08 -6.66
N PRO A 188 13.94 10.05 -8.00
CA PRO A 188 14.25 8.82 -8.73
C PRO A 188 15.49 8.06 -8.26
N ASP A 189 16.42 8.73 -7.59
CA ASP A 189 17.66 8.14 -7.08
C ASP A 189 17.53 7.58 -5.65
N GLU A 190 16.41 7.91 -4.98
CA GLU A 190 16.13 7.44 -3.63
C GLU A 190 15.40 6.09 -3.63
N PRO A 191 15.54 5.29 -2.55
CA PRO A 191 14.85 4.02 -2.45
C PRO A 191 13.33 4.21 -2.34
N TRP A 192 12.58 3.30 -2.94
CA TRP A 192 11.15 3.18 -2.71
C TRP A 192 10.88 2.78 -1.26
N ARG A 193 9.87 3.42 -0.66
CA ARG A 193 9.34 3.10 0.68
C ARG A 193 7.82 2.99 0.57
N TYR A 194 7.23 1.95 1.15
CA TYR A 194 5.77 1.89 1.16
C TYR A 194 5.18 3.02 2.03
N VAL A 195 4.05 3.56 1.58
CA VAL A 195 3.32 4.64 2.24
C VAL A 195 1.89 4.26 2.59
N ALA A 196 1.31 3.25 1.95
CA ALA A 196 -0.01 2.72 2.31
C ALA A 196 -0.22 1.28 1.83
N GLU A 197 -0.92 0.47 2.64
CA GLU A 197 -1.40 -0.86 2.28
C GLU A 197 -2.60 -1.35 3.12
#